data_9daa8277f5e449757a121289f04d3e89
#
_entry.id   9daa8277f5e449757a121289f04d3e89
#
_cell.length_a   1.000
_cell.length_b   1.000
_cell.length_c   1.000
_cell.angle_alpha   90.00
_cell.angle_beta   90.00
_cell.angle_gamma   90.00
#
_symmetry.space_group_name_H-M   'P 1'
#
loop_
_entity.id
_entity.type
_entity.pdbx_description
1 polymer ?
#
loop_
_entity_poly.entity_id
_entity_poly.type
_entity_poly.pdbx_seq_one_letter_code
_entity_poly.pdbx_strand_id
1 'polypeptide(L)'
;MNRKRLNLIIGVLLGLSIIGTPLLKADAAQPSAAATRPDLDYLKAVNQAGPPQDPQLLFLLMAQYASANRHAEGAEFFSARLKEFEPRLPDSQKALYLSVIALLRAQHARAVPLLRRIGWVKETIAMLDRAKKLSGGQIFVVNWVAGTVRAQLPNRFHQGKAAQEELQWCVDNVEKAPPGGWLREVYFQLARLASAEGDKTKSEEYLRRSGYTDLNKPIVLMTPFSEDRERGHAFAPKRIAETVPGRVYALSGFEFTEYYFVVSEDRQQLIAIDAGTRPDSAKAAYEALRAHAPSLPKLTTVFITHAHWDHIGGHAYFRSLNPDVRFYARSNYQQELAVEFNAPQNLGKHFFGERFNFDDLRSFKPDVLVDHATELTIGGTRIALIPIQGGETPDGMFVELPDQDVLFVGDFIMPYLGAPFVEEGNLQGLFDAIDVVAAKNPKYLLHGHEPLTRTFKSVAMLSQLKADLIWLREQVLNAIRRGDDNATIQQANLIPPELLAHHPDAQFGYLLLRERVIDRLYDQNVGYWQANLKGISHLGRAEHAEALVDYLGVSEKRLVKALQRMVQDGKYELAASLLESSGGRFAHSESVRKTERLIYLKLMEQYQNHDPFKFLLYSAKAGQQTPVVSP
;
A
#
# COMPACT_ATOMS: atom_id res chain seq x y z
N MET A 1 25.08 13.87 -4.14
CA MET A 1 23.69 13.40 -4.00
C MET A 1 23.28 13.58 -2.53
N ASN A 2 22.27 14.39 -2.26
CA ASN A 2 21.99 14.92 -0.92
C ASN A 2 21.45 13.79 -0.01
N ARG A 3 22.05 13.62 1.19
CA ARG A 3 21.65 12.61 2.21
C ARG A 3 20.14 12.60 2.52
N LYS A 4 19.43 13.69 2.26
CA LYS A 4 17.97 13.80 2.45
C LYS A 4 17.13 13.03 1.43
N ARG A 5 17.67 12.67 0.26
CA ARG A 5 16.90 11.89 -0.76
C ARG A 5 16.95 10.38 -0.54
N LEU A 6 17.98 9.85 0.12
CA LEU A 6 18.08 8.41 0.37
C LEU A 6 17.08 7.91 1.44
N ASN A 7 16.70 8.77 2.38
CA ASN A 7 15.78 8.40 3.47
C ASN A 7 14.29 8.51 3.08
N LEU A 8 13.98 8.98 1.88
CA LEU A 8 12.61 9.38 1.52
C LEU A 8 11.82 8.30 0.76
N ILE A 9 12.46 7.24 0.29
CA ILE A 9 11.89 6.38 -0.76
C ILE A 9 11.57 4.96 -0.31
N ILE A 10 12.05 4.49 0.84
CA ILE A 10 11.96 3.07 1.24
C ILE A 10 10.65 2.72 2.00
N GLY A 11 9.68 3.60 1.99
CA GLY A 11 8.64 3.72 3.01
C GLY A 11 7.47 2.80 3.00
N VAL A 12 7.30 1.94 2.06
CA VAL A 12 6.03 1.26 1.92
C VAL A 12 6.11 -0.27 1.91
N LEU A 13 7.26 -0.86 1.98
CA LEU A 13 7.41 -2.18 1.37
C LEU A 13 8.05 -3.30 2.18
N LEU A 14 8.13 -3.29 3.47
CA LEU A 14 8.75 -4.41 4.16
C LEU A 14 7.98 -4.87 5.41
N GLY A 15 6.98 -5.67 5.17
CA GLY A 15 6.48 -6.59 6.16
C GLY A 15 6.87 -8.01 5.77
N LEU A 16 7.95 -8.48 6.29
CA LEU A 16 8.35 -9.87 6.10
C LEU A 16 8.06 -10.65 7.36
N SER A 17 7.13 -11.59 7.27
CA SER A 17 6.99 -12.57 8.32
C SER A 17 8.18 -13.51 8.31
N ILE A 18 9.12 -13.24 9.19
CA ILE A 18 10.21 -14.16 9.52
C ILE A 18 9.71 -15.06 10.65
N ILE A 19 8.64 -15.80 10.44
CA ILE A 19 8.21 -16.77 11.43
C ILE A 19 7.91 -18.09 10.74
N GLY A 20 8.65 -19.08 11.18
CA GLY A 20 8.34 -20.44 10.82
C GLY A 20 6.99 -20.86 11.37
N THR A 21 6.06 -21.10 10.50
CA THR A 21 4.98 -22.05 10.76
C THR A 21 5.60 -23.36 11.25
N PRO A 22 5.01 -24.06 12.23
CA PRO A 22 5.39 -25.43 12.50
C PRO A 22 5.16 -26.21 11.21
N LEU A 23 6.23 -26.60 10.54
CA LEU A 23 6.20 -27.46 9.38
C LEU A 23 5.65 -28.81 9.82
N LEU A 24 4.43 -29.11 9.40
CA LEU A 24 4.07 -30.51 9.11
C LEU A 24 5.17 -31.05 8.21
N LYS A 25 5.77 -32.19 8.58
CA LYS A 25 6.75 -32.88 7.77
C LYS A 25 6.21 -33.01 6.34
N ALA A 26 6.73 -32.20 5.45
CA ALA A 26 6.51 -32.35 4.02
C ALA A 26 7.64 -33.22 3.50
N ASP A 27 7.30 -34.40 3.04
CA ASP A 27 8.14 -35.13 2.09
C ASP A 27 8.42 -34.19 0.91
N ALA A 28 9.68 -34.12 0.50
CA ALA A 28 10.13 -33.27 -0.59
C ALA A 28 9.53 -33.76 -1.92
N ALA A 29 8.29 -33.38 -2.18
CA ALA A 29 7.74 -33.43 -3.52
C ALA A 29 8.45 -32.36 -4.35
N GLN A 30 8.96 -32.72 -5.52
CA GLN A 30 9.49 -31.76 -6.49
C GLN A 30 8.43 -30.64 -6.68
N PRO A 31 8.84 -29.36 -6.69
CA PRO A 31 7.89 -28.28 -6.90
C PRO A 31 7.25 -28.50 -8.28
N SER A 32 5.93 -28.66 -8.31
CA SER A 32 5.15 -28.51 -9.54
C SER A 32 5.52 -27.16 -10.15
N ALA A 33 5.58 -27.07 -11.48
CA ALA A 33 5.91 -25.83 -12.18
C ALA A 33 5.23 -24.65 -11.45
N ALA A 34 6.04 -23.80 -10.84
CA ALA A 34 5.55 -22.69 -10.03
C ALA A 34 4.61 -21.87 -10.91
N ALA A 35 3.42 -21.58 -10.42
CA ALA A 35 2.52 -20.69 -11.11
C ALA A 35 3.31 -19.43 -11.49
N THR A 36 3.29 -19.08 -12.77
CA THR A 36 3.95 -17.88 -13.27
C THR A 36 3.43 -16.70 -12.46
N ARG A 37 4.33 -15.98 -11.80
CA ARG A 37 4.00 -14.71 -11.12
C ARG A 37 4.51 -13.59 -12.02
N PRO A 38 3.62 -12.96 -12.78
CA PRO A 38 4.01 -11.92 -13.74
C PRO A 38 4.86 -10.83 -13.12
N ASP A 39 4.49 -10.40 -11.90
CA ASP A 39 5.22 -9.35 -11.20
C ASP A 39 6.62 -9.77 -10.78
N LEU A 40 6.82 -11.03 -10.41
CA LEU A 40 8.15 -11.56 -10.08
C LEU A 40 9.06 -11.52 -11.31
N ASP A 41 8.59 -11.98 -12.46
CA ASP A 41 9.39 -12.04 -13.69
C ASP A 41 9.72 -10.63 -14.19
N TYR A 42 8.77 -9.70 -14.11
CA TYR A 42 9.01 -8.30 -14.43
C TYR A 42 10.05 -7.66 -13.49
N LEU A 43 9.89 -7.79 -12.19
CA LEU A 43 10.83 -7.23 -11.21
C LEU A 43 12.23 -7.86 -11.34
N LYS A 44 12.32 -9.14 -11.74
CA LYS A 44 13.58 -9.76 -12.12
C LYS A 44 14.23 -9.06 -13.32
N ALA A 45 13.45 -8.81 -14.37
CA ALA A 45 13.96 -8.14 -15.58
C ALA A 45 14.48 -6.74 -15.27
N VAL A 46 13.75 -5.94 -14.46
CA VAL A 46 14.20 -4.62 -13.98
C VAL A 46 15.55 -4.72 -13.27
N ASN A 47 15.69 -5.67 -12.34
CA ASN A 47 16.92 -5.85 -11.58
C ASN A 47 18.06 -6.46 -12.40
N GLN A 48 17.76 -7.10 -13.53
CA GLN A 48 18.78 -7.61 -14.47
C GLN A 48 19.31 -6.54 -15.41
N ALA A 49 18.47 -5.59 -15.80
CA ALA A 49 18.86 -4.48 -16.69
C ALA A 49 19.92 -3.56 -16.06
N GLY A 50 19.90 -3.41 -14.73
CA GLY A 50 20.88 -2.59 -14.00
C GLY A 50 20.56 -2.52 -12.51
N PRO A 51 21.42 -1.90 -11.71
CA PRO A 51 21.10 -1.61 -10.32
C PRO A 51 19.92 -0.64 -10.29
N PRO A 52 18.80 -0.98 -9.62
CA PRO A 52 17.65 -0.08 -9.55
C PRO A 52 18.06 1.27 -8.95
N GLN A 53 17.66 2.36 -9.60
CA GLN A 53 17.85 3.70 -9.04
C GLN A 53 17.00 3.89 -7.79
N ASP A 54 15.83 3.24 -7.77
CA ASP A 54 14.95 3.17 -6.62
C ASP A 54 15.21 1.87 -5.83
N PRO A 55 15.73 1.96 -4.60
CA PRO A 55 15.90 0.81 -3.72
C PRO A 55 14.60 0.04 -3.45
N GLN A 56 13.45 0.68 -3.64
CA GLN A 56 12.13 0.08 -3.45
C GLN A 56 11.94 -1.15 -4.35
N LEU A 57 12.37 -1.10 -5.60
CA LEU A 57 12.27 -2.23 -6.53
C LEU A 57 13.11 -3.44 -6.09
N LEU A 58 14.23 -3.21 -5.39
CA LEU A 58 15.04 -4.28 -4.80
C LEU A 58 14.24 -5.05 -3.72
N PHE A 59 13.58 -4.31 -2.85
CA PHE A 59 12.81 -4.89 -1.75
C PHE A 59 11.50 -5.52 -2.21
N LEU A 60 10.85 -4.96 -3.23
CA LEU A 60 9.68 -5.57 -3.87
C LEU A 60 10.00 -6.96 -4.42
N LEU A 61 11.07 -7.07 -5.19
CA LEU A 61 11.50 -8.35 -5.73
C LEU A 61 11.84 -9.34 -4.62
N MET A 62 12.53 -8.89 -3.57
CA MET A 62 12.82 -9.73 -2.41
C MET A 62 11.54 -10.26 -1.76
N ALA A 63 10.54 -9.38 -1.55
CA ALA A 63 9.27 -9.77 -0.97
C ALA A 63 8.51 -10.78 -1.84
N GLN A 64 8.58 -10.64 -3.17
CA GLN A 64 7.99 -11.61 -4.11
C GLN A 64 8.67 -12.98 -4.03
N TYR A 65 10.01 -13.02 -3.93
CA TYR A 65 10.71 -14.27 -3.68
C TYR A 65 10.35 -14.92 -2.36
N ALA A 66 10.26 -14.11 -1.29
CA ALA A 66 9.90 -14.58 0.04
C ALA A 66 8.47 -15.15 0.09
N SER A 67 7.49 -14.41 -0.44
CA SER A 67 6.08 -14.85 -0.47
C SER A 67 5.85 -16.08 -1.36
N ALA A 68 6.67 -16.25 -2.41
CA ALA A 68 6.67 -17.45 -3.25
C ALA A 68 7.40 -18.66 -2.62
N ASN A 69 7.96 -18.55 -1.41
CA ASN A 69 8.86 -19.54 -0.78
C ASN A 69 10.10 -19.88 -1.62
N ARG A 70 10.53 -18.99 -2.52
CA ARG A 70 11.69 -19.15 -3.41
C ARG A 70 12.95 -18.48 -2.83
N HIS A 71 13.15 -18.61 -1.50
CA HIS A 71 14.19 -17.90 -0.75
C HIS A 71 15.62 -18.17 -1.25
N ALA A 72 15.95 -19.44 -1.55
CA ALA A 72 17.28 -19.80 -2.06
C ALA A 72 17.55 -19.14 -3.41
N GLU A 73 16.60 -19.24 -4.33
CA GLU A 73 16.70 -18.64 -5.66
C GLU A 73 16.85 -17.12 -5.58
N GLY A 74 16.06 -16.47 -4.75
CA GLY A 74 16.19 -15.03 -4.51
C GLY A 74 17.56 -14.65 -3.95
N ALA A 75 18.08 -15.40 -2.97
CA ALA A 75 19.40 -15.15 -2.40
C ALA A 75 20.51 -15.31 -3.46
N GLU A 76 20.43 -16.31 -4.32
CA GLU A 76 21.36 -16.54 -5.43
C GLU A 76 21.27 -15.41 -6.47
N PHE A 77 20.05 -15.03 -6.87
CA PHE A 77 19.81 -13.94 -7.80
C PHE A 77 20.48 -12.64 -7.33
N PHE A 78 20.16 -12.20 -6.11
CA PHE A 78 20.73 -10.96 -5.58
C PHE A 78 22.24 -11.04 -5.35
N SER A 79 22.77 -12.21 -4.99
CA SER A 79 24.22 -12.40 -4.86
C SER A 79 24.94 -12.25 -6.20
N ALA A 80 24.35 -12.79 -7.28
CA ALA A 80 24.89 -12.64 -8.64
C ALA A 80 24.84 -11.17 -9.08
N ARG A 81 23.74 -10.47 -8.82
CA ARG A 81 23.59 -9.04 -9.15
C ARG A 81 24.55 -8.16 -8.33
N LEU A 82 24.68 -8.41 -7.03
CA LEU A 82 25.66 -7.69 -6.22
C LEU A 82 27.08 -7.85 -6.78
N LYS A 83 27.49 -9.08 -7.12
CA LYS A 83 28.82 -9.35 -7.69
C LYS A 83 29.04 -8.60 -9.01
N GLU A 84 28.03 -8.56 -9.87
CA GLU A 84 28.10 -7.86 -11.16
C GLU A 84 28.17 -6.34 -11.01
N PHE A 85 27.38 -5.79 -10.08
CA PHE A 85 27.23 -4.35 -9.94
C PHE A 85 28.19 -3.74 -8.91
N GLU A 86 28.83 -4.54 -8.07
CA GLU A 86 29.65 -4.08 -6.93
C GLU A 86 30.63 -2.96 -7.26
N PRO A 87 31.34 -2.96 -8.41
CA PRO A 87 32.27 -1.88 -8.75
C PRO A 87 31.58 -0.51 -8.98
N ARG A 88 30.28 -0.52 -9.31
CA ARG A 88 29.50 0.69 -9.66
C ARG A 88 28.58 1.15 -8.54
N LEU A 89 28.38 0.31 -7.50
CA LEU A 89 27.47 0.61 -6.41
C LEU A 89 28.12 1.44 -5.32
N PRO A 90 27.44 2.48 -4.80
CA PRO A 90 27.85 3.13 -3.56
C PRO A 90 27.68 2.17 -2.37
N ASP A 91 28.43 2.37 -1.30
CA ASP A 91 28.44 1.48 -0.13
C ASP A 91 27.05 1.35 0.53
N SER A 92 26.24 2.41 0.49
CA SER A 92 24.85 2.36 0.96
C SER A 92 23.99 1.35 0.19
N GLN A 93 24.13 1.29 -1.12
CA GLN A 93 23.39 0.32 -1.94
C GLN A 93 23.95 -1.10 -1.77
N LYS A 94 25.26 -1.28 -1.68
CA LYS A 94 25.85 -2.59 -1.33
C LYS A 94 25.31 -3.12 0.00
N ALA A 95 25.16 -2.24 1.00
CA ALA A 95 24.58 -2.60 2.29
C ALA A 95 23.13 -3.10 2.16
N LEU A 96 22.33 -2.48 1.31
CA LEU A 96 20.94 -2.91 1.04
C LEU A 96 20.90 -4.29 0.35
N TYR A 97 21.72 -4.52 -0.67
CA TYR A 97 21.83 -5.85 -1.30
C TYR A 97 22.22 -6.94 -0.30
N LEU A 98 23.23 -6.69 0.52
CA LEU A 98 23.68 -7.64 1.56
C LEU A 98 22.56 -7.92 2.57
N SER A 99 21.77 -6.91 2.95
CA SER A 99 20.63 -7.09 3.86
C SER A 99 19.55 -7.96 3.24
N VAL A 100 19.19 -7.72 1.98
CA VAL A 100 18.22 -8.54 1.23
C VAL A 100 18.68 -9.99 1.13
N ILE A 101 19.94 -10.22 0.74
CA ILE A 101 20.52 -11.56 0.67
C ILE A 101 20.49 -12.24 2.03
N ALA A 102 20.94 -11.56 3.09
CA ALA A 102 20.99 -12.11 4.43
C ALA A 102 19.60 -12.51 4.95
N LEU A 103 18.58 -11.71 4.65
CA LEU A 103 17.20 -11.98 5.04
C LEU A 103 16.65 -13.22 4.34
N LEU A 104 16.79 -13.32 3.01
CA LEU A 104 16.38 -14.51 2.24
C LEU A 104 17.15 -15.76 2.68
N ARG A 105 18.44 -15.65 2.97
CA ARG A 105 19.25 -16.76 3.52
C ARG A 105 18.76 -17.19 4.90
N ALA A 106 18.38 -16.25 5.77
CA ALA A 106 17.83 -16.55 7.08
C ALA A 106 16.51 -17.33 6.98
N GLN A 107 15.62 -16.91 6.07
CA GLN A 107 14.36 -17.61 5.80
C GLN A 107 14.58 -19.01 5.24
N HIS A 108 15.59 -19.21 4.38
CA HIS A 108 15.95 -20.52 3.82
C HIS A 108 16.65 -21.44 4.81
N ALA A 109 17.18 -20.94 5.93
CA ALA A 109 18.08 -21.70 6.84
C ALA A 109 17.53 -23.05 7.31
N ARG A 110 16.21 -23.20 7.42
CA ARG A 110 15.58 -24.47 7.83
C ARG A 110 15.66 -25.55 6.76
N ALA A 111 15.67 -25.19 5.51
CA ALA A 111 15.80 -26.11 4.38
C ALA A 111 17.26 -26.54 4.12
N VAL A 112 18.23 -25.83 4.71
CA VAL A 112 19.67 -26.18 4.60
C VAL A 112 19.94 -27.47 5.38
N PRO A 113 20.66 -28.46 4.79
CA PRO A 113 21.05 -29.68 5.49
C PRO A 113 21.76 -29.40 6.81
N LEU A 114 21.46 -30.17 7.85
CA LEU A 114 21.89 -29.91 9.23
C LEU A 114 23.41 -29.69 9.36
N LEU A 115 24.20 -30.49 8.67
CA LEU A 115 25.66 -30.42 8.69
C LEU A 115 26.22 -29.11 8.08
N ARG A 116 25.50 -28.49 7.16
CA ARG A 116 25.91 -27.23 6.50
C ARG A 116 25.28 -26.00 7.17
N ARG A 117 24.27 -26.18 8.02
CA ARG A 117 23.47 -25.09 8.59
C ARG A 117 24.30 -24.12 9.46
N ILE A 118 25.29 -24.64 10.20
CA ILE A 118 26.13 -23.79 11.04
C ILE A 118 26.98 -22.84 10.18
N GLY A 119 27.61 -23.34 9.12
CA GLY A 119 28.36 -22.53 8.16
C GLY A 119 27.45 -21.47 7.50
N TRP A 120 26.26 -21.90 7.04
CA TRP A 120 25.26 -21.03 6.43
C TRP A 120 24.88 -19.85 7.34
N VAL A 121 24.62 -20.11 8.64
CA VAL A 121 24.28 -19.06 9.62
C VAL A 121 25.47 -18.12 9.86
N LYS A 122 26.69 -18.65 10.00
CA LYS A 122 27.89 -17.81 10.19
C LYS A 122 28.14 -16.88 8.99
N GLU A 123 27.99 -17.37 7.78
CA GLU A 123 28.08 -16.53 6.58
C GLU A 123 26.98 -15.45 6.54
N THR A 124 25.77 -15.81 6.93
CA THR A 124 24.66 -14.82 7.01
C THR A 124 24.96 -13.73 8.03
N ILE A 125 25.50 -14.08 9.19
CA ILE A 125 25.94 -13.10 10.21
C ILE A 125 27.02 -12.19 9.63
N ALA A 126 28.05 -12.74 8.97
CA ALA A 126 29.11 -11.96 8.34
C ALA A 126 28.59 -10.98 7.27
N MET A 127 27.54 -11.36 6.52
CA MET A 127 26.88 -10.44 5.58
C MET A 127 26.19 -9.28 6.28
N LEU A 128 25.51 -9.52 7.41
CA LEU A 128 24.89 -8.47 8.22
C LEU A 128 25.94 -7.51 8.80
N ASP A 129 27.07 -8.04 9.30
CA ASP A 129 28.19 -7.23 9.80
C ASP A 129 28.78 -6.34 8.70
N ARG A 130 28.97 -6.90 7.50
CA ARG A 130 29.44 -6.15 6.33
C ARG A 130 28.43 -5.07 5.92
N ALA A 131 27.15 -5.37 5.88
CA ALA A 131 26.09 -4.40 5.56
C ALA A 131 26.10 -3.24 6.56
N LYS A 132 26.20 -3.54 7.84
CA LYS A 132 26.26 -2.53 8.90
C LYS A 132 27.51 -1.64 8.77
N LYS A 133 28.67 -2.23 8.50
CA LYS A 133 29.92 -1.49 8.26
C LYS A 133 29.80 -0.54 7.07
N LEU A 134 29.30 -1.00 5.93
CA LEU A 134 29.13 -0.22 4.70
C LEU A 134 28.11 0.92 4.86
N SER A 135 27.05 0.70 5.65
CA SER A 135 26.05 1.74 5.97
C SER A 135 26.47 2.72 7.06
N GLY A 136 27.62 2.50 7.72
CA GLY A 136 28.01 3.21 8.93
C GLY A 136 27.01 3.05 10.07
N GLY A 137 26.15 2.03 10.04
CA GLY A 137 25.06 1.81 10.99
C GLY A 137 23.93 2.86 10.93
N GLN A 138 23.87 3.69 9.88
CA GLN A 138 22.95 4.83 9.80
C GLN A 138 21.73 4.60 8.87
N ILE A 139 21.57 3.39 8.32
CA ILE A 139 20.43 3.03 7.48
C ILE A 139 19.45 2.21 8.30
N PHE A 140 18.22 2.70 8.44
CA PHE A 140 17.18 2.06 9.26
C PHE A 140 16.94 0.61 8.86
N VAL A 141 16.71 0.34 7.58
CA VAL A 141 16.41 -1.00 7.05
C VAL A 141 17.56 -1.98 7.30
N VAL A 142 18.81 -1.53 7.23
CA VAL A 142 19.98 -2.39 7.51
C VAL A 142 19.99 -2.83 8.98
N ASN A 143 19.75 -1.91 9.92
CA ASN A 143 19.65 -2.24 11.34
C ASN A 143 18.44 -3.12 11.64
N TRP A 144 17.28 -2.81 11.04
CA TRP A 144 16.08 -3.61 11.22
C TRP A 144 16.27 -5.06 10.74
N VAL A 145 16.85 -5.27 9.55
CA VAL A 145 17.13 -6.63 9.04
C VAL A 145 18.12 -7.34 9.93
N ALA A 146 19.22 -6.67 10.32
CA ALA A 146 20.23 -7.27 11.18
C ALA A 146 19.64 -7.68 12.53
N GLY A 147 18.94 -6.78 13.21
CA GLY A 147 18.30 -7.04 14.48
C GLY A 147 17.26 -8.16 14.41
N THR A 148 16.42 -8.13 13.39
CA THR A 148 15.36 -9.14 13.18
C THR A 148 15.93 -10.53 12.91
N VAL A 149 16.93 -10.64 12.04
CA VAL A 149 17.59 -11.94 11.75
C VAL A 149 18.32 -12.48 12.98
N ARG A 150 19.10 -11.63 13.67
CA ARG A 150 19.85 -12.03 14.86
C ARG A 150 18.93 -12.44 16.02
N ALA A 151 17.80 -11.77 16.22
CA ALA A 151 16.83 -12.09 17.25
C ALA A 151 16.23 -13.50 17.12
N GLN A 152 16.32 -14.10 15.94
CA GLN A 152 15.79 -15.44 15.67
C GLN A 152 16.85 -16.54 15.73
N LEU A 153 18.12 -16.17 15.92
CA LEU A 153 19.20 -17.15 15.98
C LEU A 153 19.22 -17.84 17.36
N PRO A 154 19.52 -19.14 17.40
CA PRO A 154 19.73 -19.84 18.66
C PRO A 154 20.82 -19.19 19.52
N ASN A 155 20.66 -19.22 20.86
CA ASN A 155 21.59 -18.61 21.84
C ASN A 155 23.06 -19.00 21.65
N ARG A 156 23.35 -20.20 21.13
CA ARG A 156 24.71 -20.66 20.81
C ARG A 156 25.50 -19.77 19.83
N PHE A 157 24.80 -18.88 19.10
CA PHE A 157 25.44 -17.92 18.19
C PHE A 157 25.74 -16.58 18.87
N HIS A 158 25.31 -16.39 20.12
CA HIS A 158 25.57 -15.19 20.95
C HIS A 158 25.18 -13.86 20.27
N GLN A 159 24.07 -13.85 19.55
CA GLN A 159 23.62 -12.68 18.77
C GLN A 159 22.54 -11.83 19.48
N GLY A 160 22.04 -12.25 20.64
CA GLY A 160 20.92 -11.57 21.33
C GLY A 160 21.22 -10.11 21.66
N LYS A 161 22.42 -9.82 22.24
CA LYS A 161 22.82 -8.45 22.56
C LYS A 161 22.89 -7.56 21.31
N ALA A 162 23.53 -8.02 20.25
CA ALA A 162 23.62 -7.28 19.00
C ALA A 162 22.23 -7.03 18.38
N ALA A 163 21.35 -8.03 18.44
CA ALA A 163 19.95 -7.88 18.00
C ALA A 163 19.22 -6.80 18.80
N GLN A 164 19.36 -6.80 20.11
CA GLN A 164 18.72 -5.82 20.98
C GLN A 164 19.23 -4.40 20.68
N GLU A 165 20.55 -4.21 20.54
CA GLU A 165 21.14 -2.92 20.19
C GLU A 165 20.65 -2.39 18.85
N GLU A 166 20.57 -3.24 17.82
CA GLU A 166 20.12 -2.87 16.49
C GLU A 166 18.63 -2.54 16.44
N LEU A 167 17.80 -3.32 17.13
CA LEU A 167 16.35 -3.05 17.22
C LEU A 167 16.07 -1.82 18.09
N GLN A 168 16.79 -1.63 19.18
CA GLN A 168 16.67 -0.40 19.99
C GLN A 168 17.09 0.82 19.19
N TRP A 169 18.17 0.73 18.41
CA TRP A 169 18.55 1.82 17.50
C TRP A 169 17.42 2.17 16.53
N CYS A 170 16.67 1.18 16.04
CA CYS A 170 15.48 1.43 15.18
C CYS A 170 14.38 2.18 15.95
N VAL A 171 14.15 1.86 17.23
CA VAL A 171 13.20 2.61 18.06
C VAL A 171 13.65 4.06 18.23
N ASP A 172 14.94 4.26 18.54
CA ASP A 172 15.50 5.58 18.82
C ASP A 172 15.66 6.47 17.57
N ASN A 173 15.60 5.88 16.38
CA ASN A 173 15.77 6.57 15.10
C ASN A 173 14.57 6.34 14.15
N VAL A 174 13.36 6.29 14.70
CA VAL A 174 12.14 6.02 13.91
C VAL A 174 11.89 7.06 12.84
N GLU A 175 12.39 8.27 13.01
CA GLU A 175 12.31 9.34 12.01
C GLU A 175 13.12 9.04 10.74
N LYS A 176 14.07 8.10 10.81
CA LYS A 176 14.83 7.59 9.65
C LYS A 176 14.15 6.39 9.00
N ALA A 177 13.11 5.87 9.63
CA ALA A 177 12.35 4.77 9.07
C ALA A 177 11.66 5.22 7.78
N PRO A 178 11.55 4.32 6.82
CA PRO A 178 10.61 4.50 5.73
C PRO A 178 9.20 4.62 6.29
N PRO A 179 8.22 5.25 5.59
CA PRO A 179 6.81 5.22 5.99
C PRO A 179 6.32 3.78 6.20
N GLY A 180 5.43 3.57 7.17
CA GLY A 180 4.87 2.25 7.50
C GLY A 180 4.99 1.88 8.98
N GLY A 181 4.39 0.77 9.35
CA GLY A 181 4.29 0.27 10.74
C GLY A 181 5.53 -0.48 11.25
N TRP A 182 6.72 0.03 10.99
CA TRP A 182 7.99 -0.63 11.34
C TRP A 182 8.16 -0.94 12.82
N LEU A 183 7.70 -0.05 13.70
CA LEU A 183 7.87 -0.22 15.15
C LEU A 183 7.12 -1.42 15.68
N ARG A 184 6.02 -1.82 15.05
CA ARG A 184 5.28 -3.01 15.44
C ARG A 184 6.15 -4.26 15.39
N GLU A 185 6.83 -4.47 14.27
CA GLU A 185 7.75 -5.60 14.10
C GLU A 185 8.96 -5.49 15.03
N VAL A 186 9.52 -4.29 15.16
CA VAL A 186 10.65 -4.03 16.06
C VAL A 186 10.29 -4.39 17.51
N TYR A 187 9.18 -3.90 18.03
CA TYR A 187 8.73 -4.23 19.39
C TYR A 187 8.37 -5.70 19.55
N PHE A 188 7.81 -6.34 18.53
CA PHE A 188 7.55 -7.77 18.58
C PHE A 188 8.84 -8.59 18.72
N GLN A 189 9.91 -8.25 17.98
CA GLN A 189 11.20 -8.92 18.11
C GLN A 189 11.88 -8.62 19.44
N LEU A 190 11.77 -7.39 19.95
CA LEU A 190 12.25 -7.03 21.30
C LEU A 190 11.50 -7.81 22.38
N ALA A 191 10.18 -7.99 22.24
CA ALA A 191 9.39 -8.80 23.17
C ALA A 191 9.85 -10.27 23.20
N ARG A 192 10.18 -10.83 22.05
CA ARG A 192 10.71 -12.20 21.93
C ARG A 192 12.08 -12.34 22.57
N LEU A 193 12.96 -11.36 22.37
CA LEU A 193 14.31 -11.35 23.01
C LEU A 193 14.17 -11.27 24.53
N ALA A 194 13.38 -10.34 25.06
CA ALA A 194 13.14 -10.20 26.49
C ALA A 194 12.54 -11.49 27.10
N SER A 195 11.60 -12.14 26.40
CA SER A 195 11.05 -13.42 26.82
C SER A 195 12.12 -14.53 26.86
N ALA A 196 13.01 -14.58 25.86
CA ALA A 196 14.10 -15.55 25.82
C ALA A 196 15.17 -15.33 26.92
N GLU A 197 15.32 -14.10 27.40
CA GLU A 197 16.16 -13.70 28.51
C GLU A 197 15.47 -13.89 29.88
N GLY A 198 14.20 -14.23 29.91
CA GLY A 198 13.40 -14.42 31.13
C GLY A 198 12.83 -13.13 31.73
N ASP A 199 13.01 -11.98 31.08
CA ASP A 199 12.44 -10.70 31.50
C ASP A 199 10.97 -10.57 31.02
N LYS A 200 10.06 -11.15 31.82
CA LYS A 200 8.63 -11.16 31.52
C LYS A 200 8.04 -9.75 31.45
N THR A 201 8.47 -8.86 32.32
CA THR A 201 7.93 -7.49 32.39
C THR A 201 8.22 -6.71 31.13
N LYS A 202 9.46 -6.73 30.66
CA LYS A 202 9.82 -6.09 29.38
C LYS A 202 9.17 -6.78 28.19
N SER A 203 9.07 -8.12 28.23
CA SER A 203 8.42 -8.87 27.17
C SER A 203 6.95 -8.46 27.00
N GLU A 204 6.21 -8.35 28.10
CA GLU A 204 4.79 -7.92 28.08
C GLU A 204 4.67 -6.46 27.64
N GLU A 205 5.55 -5.57 28.12
CA GLU A 205 5.56 -4.17 27.69
C GLU A 205 5.78 -4.04 26.16
N TYR A 206 6.83 -4.68 25.65
CA TYR A 206 7.13 -4.65 24.23
C TYR A 206 6.04 -5.31 23.39
N LEU A 207 5.44 -6.41 23.88
CA LEU A 207 4.33 -7.07 23.21
C LEU A 207 3.12 -6.14 23.10
N ARG A 208 2.79 -5.43 24.19
CA ARG A 208 1.74 -4.41 24.19
C ARG A 208 2.03 -3.27 23.20
N ARG A 209 3.30 -2.78 23.16
CA ARG A 209 3.72 -1.74 22.21
C ARG A 209 3.67 -2.21 20.75
N SER A 210 3.89 -3.50 20.51
CA SER A 210 3.78 -4.09 19.17
C SER A 210 2.34 -4.21 18.69
N GLY A 211 1.34 -4.09 19.57
CA GLY A 211 -0.07 -4.33 19.24
C GLY A 211 -0.43 -5.82 19.08
N TYR A 212 0.51 -6.75 19.29
CA TYR A 212 0.23 -8.18 19.31
C TYR A 212 -0.09 -8.66 20.72
N THR A 213 -0.91 -9.72 20.80
CA THR A 213 -1.35 -10.30 22.08
C THR A 213 -0.61 -11.59 22.44
N ASP A 214 0.14 -12.17 21.52
CA ASP A 214 0.78 -13.47 21.67
C ASP A 214 2.11 -13.52 20.91
N LEU A 215 3.17 -13.96 21.59
CA LEU A 215 4.51 -14.19 21.02
C LEU A 215 4.56 -15.37 20.03
N ASN A 216 3.55 -16.25 20.06
CA ASN A 216 3.46 -17.42 19.19
C ASN A 216 2.67 -17.14 17.90
N LYS A 217 2.43 -15.88 17.54
CA LYS A 217 1.74 -15.56 16.30
C LYS A 217 2.45 -16.19 15.11
N PRO A 218 1.70 -16.88 14.23
CA PRO A 218 2.30 -17.58 13.10
C PRO A 218 2.85 -16.63 12.05
N ILE A 219 2.28 -15.44 11.93
CA ILE A 219 2.64 -14.42 10.94
C ILE A 219 2.58 -13.05 11.61
N VAL A 220 3.65 -12.30 11.47
CA VAL A 220 3.73 -10.88 11.82
C VAL A 220 3.76 -10.10 10.52
N LEU A 221 2.76 -9.28 10.29
CA LEU A 221 2.62 -8.48 9.09
C LEU A 221 2.80 -7.01 9.44
N MET A 222 3.58 -6.31 8.65
CA MET A 222 3.60 -4.86 8.66
C MET A 222 2.42 -4.36 7.82
N THR A 223 1.81 -3.28 8.24
CA THR A 223 0.82 -2.60 7.42
C THR A 223 1.48 -1.43 6.69
N PRO A 224 0.96 -1.02 5.52
CA PRO A 224 1.39 0.20 4.87
C PRO A 224 1.03 1.45 5.69
N PHE A 225 0.12 1.31 6.67
CA PHE A 225 -0.35 2.39 7.52
C PHE A 225 0.48 2.53 8.79
N SER A 226 0.56 3.74 9.33
CA SER A 226 1.07 3.94 10.68
C SER A 226 0.12 3.29 11.68
N GLU A 227 0.65 2.40 12.50
CA GLU A 227 -0.09 1.73 13.57
C GLU A 227 0.12 2.42 14.92
N ASP A 228 0.72 3.59 14.93
CA ASP A 228 0.85 4.40 16.12
C ASP A 228 -0.55 4.84 16.59
N ARG A 229 -0.88 4.52 17.84
CA ARG A 229 -2.17 4.85 18.44
C ARG A 229 -2.48 6.34 18.42
N GLU A 230 -1.47 7.18 18.44
CA GLU A 230 -1.62 8.63 18.38
C GLU A 230 -1.89 9.14 16.95
N ARG A 231 -1.55 8.35 15.93
CA ARG A 231 -1.60 8.74 14.51
C ARG A 231 -2.78 8.14 13.75
N GLY A 232 -3.49 7.17 14.34
CA GLY A 232 -4.59 6.49 13.65
C GLY A 232 -4.14 5.79 12.37
N HIS A 233 -4.94 5.88 11.30
CA HIS A 233 -4.66 5.31 9.99
C HIS A 233 -3.92 6.30 9.07
N ALA A 234 -2.94 7.02 9.60
CA ALA A 234 -2.10 7.91 8.81
C ALA A 234 -0.97 7.14 8.12
N PHE A 235 -0.65 7.53 6.90
CA PHE A 235 0.45 6.95 6.14
C PHE A 235 1.82 7.53 6.50
N ALA A 236 1.85 8.64 7.21
CA ALA A 236 3.04 9.36 7.59
C ALA A 236 3.00 9.83 9.05
N PRO A 237 4.16 10.11 9.66
CA PRO A 237 4.23 10.85 10.91
C PRO A 237 3.56 12.22 10.78
N LYS A 238 2.98 12.72 11.88
CA LYS A 238 2.46 14.09 11.94
C LYS A 238 3.55 15.09 11.58
N ARG A 239 3.31 15.87 10.55
CA ARG A 239 4.26 16.86 10.04
C ARG A 239 3.50 18.04 9.45
N ILE A 240 3.99 19.25 9.68
CA ILE A 240 3.58 20.46 8.98
C ILE A 240 4.76 20.88 8.09
N ALA A 241 4.50 21.08 6.82
CA ALA A 241 5.47 21.58 5.85
C ALA A 241 4.93 22.83 5.18
N GLU A 242 5.76 23.85 5.05
CA GLU A 242 5.45 25.01 4.24
C GLU A 242 5.90 24.75 2.80
N THR A 243 4.98 24.31 1.96
CA THR A 243 5.24 24.07 0.52
C THR A 243 5.65 25.36 -0.18
N VAL A 244 4.91 26.43 0.11
CA VAL A 244 5.30 27.82 -0.23
C VAL A 244 5.39 28.56 1.10
N PRO A 245 6.59 29.06 1.49
CA PRO A 245 6.82 29.65 2.81
C PRO A 245 5.81 30.75 3.17
N GLY A 246 5.15 30.59 4.31
CA GLY A 246 4.14 31.50 4.83
C GLY A 246 2.85 31.61 4.00
N ARG A 247 2.67 30.75 2.97
CA ARG A 247 1.52 30.82 2.05
C ARG A 247 0.77 29.48 1.90
N VAL A 248 1.47 28.36 1.69
CA VAL A 248 0.86 27.06 1.48
C VAL A 248 1.42 26.08 2.49
N TYR A 249 0.55 25.57 3.33
CA TYR A 249 0.86 24.59 4.37
C TYR A 249 0.30 23.24 3.98
N ALA A 250 1.13 22.19 4.09
CA ALA A 250 0.76 20.80 3.90
C ALA A 250 0.91 20.07 5.25
N LEU A 251 -0.15 19.45 5.72
CA LEU A 251 -0.21 18.73 6.98
C LEU A 251 -0.40 17.25 6.73
N SER A 252 0.60 16.45 7.07
CA SER A 252 0.61 14.98 6.93
C SER A 252 0.38 14.30 8.27
N GLY A 253 -0.20 13.09 8.23
CA GLY A 253 -0.22 12.19 9.37
C GLY A 253 -1.33 12.45 10.39
N PHE A 254 -2.36 13.20 10.03
CA PHE A 254 -3.52 13.49 10.90
C PHE A 254 -4.68 12.50 10.71
N GLU A 255 -4.64 11.60 9.87
CA GLU A 255 -5.41 10.41 9.51
C GLU A 255 -5.13 10.02 8.05
N PHE A 256 -6.16 9.59 7.32
CA PHE A 256 -6.00 8.99 6.01
C PHE A 256 -5.62 10.01 4.93
N THR A 257 -6.25 11.20 4.95
CA THR A 257 -6.08 12.26 3.95
C THR A 257 -5.14 13.35 4.44
N GLU A 258 -4.44 14.00 3.52
CA GLU A 258 -3.65 15.20 3.78
C GLU A 258 -4.56 16.42 3.95
N TYR A 259 -4.09 17.41 4.71
CA TYR A 259 -4.74 18.70 4.84
C TYR A 259 -3.89 19.80 4.23
N TYR A 260 -4.47 20.61 3.39
CA TYR A 260 -3.80 21.76 2.80
C TYR A 260 -4.49 23.06 3.17
N PHE A 261 -3.67 24.06 3.55
CA PHE A 261 -4.16 25.39 3.87
C PHE A 261 -3.36 26.44 3.11
N VAL A 262 -4.08 27.42 2.57
CA VAL A 262 -3.52 28.51 1.76
C VAL A 262 -3.87 29.84 2.43
N VAL A 263 -2.88 30.67 2.69
CA VAL A 263 -3.08 32.05 3.18
C VAL A 263 -3.22 32.97 1.97
N SER A 264 -4.30 33.76 1.95
CA SER A 264 -4.54 34.74 0.87
C SER A 264 -3.43 35.78 0.75
N GLU A 265 -3.33 36.44 -0.41
CA GLU A 265 -2.30 37.46 -0.69
C GLU A 265 -2.34 38.61 0.34
N ASP A 266 -3.53 39.11 0.64
CA ASP A 266 -3.77 40.14 1.63
C ASP A 266 -3.61 39.69 3.09
N ARG A 267 -3.37 38.38 3.31
CA ARG A 267 -3.22 37.71 4.62
C ARG A 267 -4.47 37.82 5.52
N GLN A 268 -5.66 38.07 4.96
CA GLN A 268 -6.89 38.20 5.72
C GLN A 268 -7.76 36.96 5.71
N GLN A 269 -7.47 35.98 4.83
CA GLN A 269 -8.29 34.80 4.64
C GLN A 269 -7.43 33.55 4.63
N LEU A 270 -7.94 32.48 5.26
CA LEU A 270 -7.41 31.13 5.15
C LEU A 270 -8.35 30.31 4.27
N ILE A 271 -7.77 29.58 3.35
CA ILE A 271 -8.44 28.70 2.41
C ILE A 271 -7.98 27.27 2.70
N ALA A 272 -8.88 26.29 2.73
CA ALA A 272 -8.53 24.87 2.82
C ALA A 272 -8.81 24.18 1.49
N ILE A 273 -8.02 23.16 1.19
CA ILE A 273 -8.27 22.19 0.13
C ILE A 273 -8.61 20.88 0.81
N ASP A 274 -9.81 20.39 0.56
CA ASP A 274 -10.49 19.30 1.24
C ASP A 274 -10.75 19.54 2.73
N ALA A 275 -11.65 18.76 3.31
CA ALA A 275 -12.01 18.86 4.71
C ALA A 275 -11.46 17.68 5.55
N GLY A 276 -10.85 16.71 4.89
CA GLY A 276 -10.24 15.55 5.53
C GLY A 276 -11.24 14.48 5.96
N THR A 277 -10.74 13.54 6.72
CA THR A 277 -11.37 12.24 7.00
C THR A 277 -12.59 12.33 7.93
N ARG A 278 -12.49 13.08 9.02
CA ARG A 278 -13.52 13.18 10.07
C ARG A 278 -13.40 14.51 10.84
N PRO A 279 -14.45 14.93 11.56
CA PRO A 279 -14.40 16.14 12.37
C PRO A 279 -13.22 16.19 13.36
N ASP A 280 -12.91 15.06 14.02
CA ASP A 280 -11.83 14.98 15.00
C ASP A 280 -10.44 15.15 14.37
N SER A 281 -10.21 14.53 13.20
CA SER A 281 -8.94 14.68 12.48
C SER A 281 -8.77 16.09 11.89
N ALA A 282 -9.85 16.67 11.36
CA ALA A 282 -9.86 18.05 10.89
C ALA A 282 -9.55 19.04 12.04
N LYS A 283 -10.11 18.79 13.23
CA LYS A 283 -9.80 19.54 14.44
C LYS A 283 -8.34 19.43 14.82
N ALA A 284 -7.82 18.21 14.92
CA ALA A 284 -6.43 17.98 15.29
C ALA A 284 -5.45 18.63 14.30
N ALA A 285 -5.73 18.54 12.98
CA ALA A 285 -4.91 19.17 11.95
C ALA A 285 -4.95 20.70 12.05
N TYR A 286 -6.14 21.28 12.17
CA TYR A 286 -6.31 22.73 12.28
C TYR A 286 -5.67 23.31 13.54
N GLU A 287 -5.85 22.67 14.70
CA GLU A 287 -5.23 23.09 15.97
C GLU A 287 -3.70 23.00 15.90
N ALA A 288 -3.15 21.96 15.30
CA ALA A 288 -1.71 21.83 15.07
C ALA A 288 -1.18 22.94 14.14
N LEU A 289 -1.91 23.26 13.07
CA LEU A 289 -1.58 24.38 12.19
C LEU A 289 -1.59 25.71 12.94
N ARG A 290 -2.62 25.96 13.77
CA ARG A 290 -2.72 27.17 14.59
C ARG A 290 -1.60 27.28 15.62
N ALA A 291 -1.16 26.17 16.19
CA ALA A 291 -0.01 26.13 17.10
C ALA A 291 1.31 26.42 16.37
N HIS A 292 1.46 25.90 15.13
CA HIS A 292 2.63 26.14 14.29
C HIS A 292 2.71 27.61 13.80
N ALA A 293 1.58 28.17 13.40
CA ALA A 293 1.45 29.53 12.87
C ALA A 293 0.29 30.29 13.54
N PRO A 294 0.50 30.88 14.76
CA PRO A 294 -0.58 31.46 15.54
C PRO A 294 -1.27 32.68 14.90
N SER A 295 -0.59 33.36 13.99
CA SER A 295 -1.09 34.58 13.31
C SER A 295 -1.93 34.29 12.05
N LEU A 296 -2.26 33.03 11.77
CA LEU A 296 -3.07 32.70 10.59
C LEU A 296 -4.46 33.33 10.66
N PRO A 297 -5.00 33.82 9.52
CA PRO A 297 -6.33 34.39 9.43
C PRO A 297 -7.44 33.35 9.67
N LYS A 298 -8.69 33.82 9.66
CA LYS A 298 -9.88 32.96 9.80
C LYS A 298 -10.09 32.14 8.54
N LEU A 299 -10.47 30.85 8.68
CA LEU A 299 -10.90 30.00 7.58
C LEU A 299 -12.19 30.54 6.96
N THR A 300 -12.16 30.84 5.67
CA THR A 300 -13.29 31.44 4.94
C THR A 300 -13.78 30.59 3.77
N THR A 301 -12.93 29.74 3.23
CA THR A 301 -13.22 28.98 2.01
C THR A 301 -12.63 27.58 2.08
N VAL A 302 -13.38 26.62 1.57
CA VAL A 302 -12.93 25.23 1.39
C VAL A 302 -13.25 24.80 -0.03
N PHE A 303 -12.25 24.31 -0.74
CA PHE A 303 -12.43 23.67 -2.06
C PHE A 303 -12.36 22.17 -1.87
N ILE A 304 -13.37 21.45 -2.35
CA ILE A 304 -13.44 19.98 -2.31
C ILE A 304 -13.01 19.45 -3.65
N THR A 305 -11.96 18.62 -3.64
CA THR A 305 -11.42 18.03 -4.88
C THR A 305 -12.37 16.97 -5.45
N HIS A 306 -13.01 16.19 -4.60
CA HIS A 306 -14.06 15.22 -4.93
C HIS A 306 -14.80 14.78 -3.65
N ALA A 307 -15.94 14.14 -3.77
CA ALA A 307 -16.86 13.89 -2.65
C ALA A 307 -16.69 12.52 -1.97
N HIS A 308 -15.48 11.97 -1.94
CA HIS A 308 -15.19 10.80 -1.11
C HIS A 308 -15.23 11.14 0.38
N TRP A 309 -15.52 10.13 1.17
CA TRP A 309 -15.72 10.21 2.63
C TRP A 309 -14.55 10.87 3.37
N ASP A 310 -13.33 10.67 2.89
CA ASP A 310 -12.10 11.15 3.53
C ASP A 310 -11.65 12.54 3.04
N HIS A 311 -12.35 13.12 2.07
CA HIS A 311 -12.15 14.49 1.60
C HIS A 311 -13.21 15.46 2.13
N ILE A 312 -14.41 14.95 2.44
CA ILE A 312 -15.50 15.79 2.97
C ILE A 312 -15.82 15.55 4.44
N GLY A 313 -15.31 14.46 5.05
CA GLY A 313 -15.75 14.00 6.37
C GLY A 313 -15.55 15.00 7.51
N GLY A 314 -14.58 15.90 7.43
CA GLY A 314 -14.33 16.94 8.43
C GLY A 314 -15.12 18.23 8.25
N HIS A 315 -16.00 18.37 7.24
CA HIS A 315 -16.68 19.60 6.89
C HIS A 315 -17.47 20.23 8.06
N ALA A 316 -18.09 19.41 8.90
CA ALA A 316 -18.86 19.88 10.05
C ALA A 316 -17.98 20.65 11.06
N TYR A 317 -16.76 20.20 11.28
CA TYR A 317 -15.82 20.94 12.14
C TYR A 317 -15.45 22.30 11.52
N PHE A 318 -15.15 22.38 10.23
CA PHE A 318 -14.83 23.65 9.58
C PHE A 318 -16.00 24.63 9.61
N ARG A 319 -17.23 24.13 9.44
CA ARG A 319 -18.45 24.95 9.64
C ARG A 319 -18.58 25.45 11.08
N SER A 320 -18.18 24.66 12.07
CA SER A 320 -18.22 25.09 13.49
C SER A 320 -17.21 26.19 13.81
N LEU A 321 -16.08 26.23 13.09
CA LEU A 321 -15.09 27.31 13.23
C LEU A 321 -15.59 28.65 12.68
N ASN A 322 -16.32 28.59 11.59
CA ASN A 322 -16.88 29.71 10.89
C ASN A 322 -18.17 29.32 10.20
N PRO A 323 -19.36 29.71 10.71
CA PRO A 323 -20.62 29.40 10.02
C PRO A 323 -20.73 29.97 8.60
N ASP A 324 -19.98 31.03 8.31
CA ASP A 324 -19.96 31.70 6.99
C ASP A 324 -18.91 31.10 6.04
N VAL A 325 -18.21 30.02 6.44
CA VAL A 325 -17.25 29.36 5.57
C VAL A 325 -17.96 28.81 4.32
N ARG A 326 -17.40 29.09 3.14
CA ARG A 326 -17.99 28.69 1.87
C ARG A 326 -17.29 27.45 1.32
N PHE A 327 -18.07 26.40 1.07
CA PHE A 327 -17.62 25.17 0.42
C PHE A 327 -17.93 25.20 -1.07
N TYR A 328 -16.90 24.91 -1.85
CA TYR A 328 -16.99 24.75 -3.31
C TYR A 328 -16.82 23.27 -3.63
N ALA A 329 -17.73 22.70 -4.41
CA ALA A 329 -17.62 21.32 -4.89
C ALA A 329 -18.20 21.21 -6.31
N ARG A 330 -17.96 20.10 -6.96
CA ARG A 330 -18.57 19.81 -8.26
C ARG A 330 -20.09 19.69 -8.15
N SER A 331 -20.81 20.06 -9.20
CA SER A 331 -22.27 20.00 -9.23
C SER A 331 -22.82 18.58 -9.15
N ASN A 332 -22.06 17.60 -9.61
CA ASN A 332 -22.41 16.17 -9.60
C ASN A 332 -21.95 15.41 -8.33
N TYR A 333 -21.47 16.10 -7.29
CA TYR A 333 -20.97 15.49 -6.05
C TYR A 333 -21.94 14.50 -5.39
N GLN A 334 -23.26 14.72 -5.55
CA GLN A 334 -24.27 13.83 -4.97
C GLN A 334 -24.27 12.43 -5.60
N GLN A 335 -23.81 12.30 -6.83
CA GLN A 335 -23.72 11.00 -7.50
C GLN A 335 -22.63 10.16 -6.83
N GLU A 336 -21.51 10.77 -6.50
CA GLU A 336 -20.41 10.10 -5.79
C GLU A 336 -20.77 9.73 -4.36
N LEU A 337 -21.41 10.65 -3.62
CA LEU A 337 -21.95 10.33 -2.30
C LEU A 337 -22.93 9.15 -2.33
N ALA A 338 -23.72 9.00 -3.39
CA ALA A 338 -24.61 7.86 -3.54
C ALA A 338 -23.85 6.54 -3.69
N VAL A 339 -22.69 6.52 -4.35
CA VAL A 339 -21.81 5.34 -4.43
C VAL A 339 -21.32 4.96 -3.05
N GLU A 340 -20.83 5.92 -2.28
CA GLU A 340 -20.37 5.71 -0.90
C GLU A 340 -21.45 5.10 0.01
N PHE A 341 -22.68 5.59 -0.08
CA PHE A 341 -23.80 5.09 0.73
C PHE A 341 -24.32 3.72 0.30
N ASN A 342 -24.21 3.39 -0.98
CA ASN A 342 -24.67 2.12 -1.53
C ASN A 342 -23.60 1.02 -1.47
N ALA A 343 -22.35 1.37 -1.28
CA ALA A 343 -21.27 0.39 -1.19
C ALA A 343 -21.46 -0.54 0.03
N PRO A 344 -21.51 -1.86 -0.16
CA PRO A 344 -21.68 -2.82 0.95
C PRO A 344 -20.46 -2.85 1.87
N GLN A 345 -19.32 -2.44 1.34
CA GLN A 345 -18.06 -2.30 2.05
C GLN A 345 -17.58 -0.86 1.88
N ASN A 346 -17.37 -0.17 2.98
CA ASN A 346 -16.85 1.19 2.99
C ASN A 346 -15.53 1.19 3.73
N LEU A 347 -14.51 1.83 3.15
CA LEU A 347 -13.16 1.86 3.70
C LEU A 347 -13.10 2.64 5.01
N GLY A 348 -13.85 3.73 5.12
CA GLY A 348 -13.97 4.51 6.36
C GLY A 348 -14.56 3.68 7.49
N LYS A 349 -15.62 2.92 7.23
CA LYS A 349 -16.19 1.99 8.20
C LYS A 349 -15.22 0.87 8.57
N HIS A 350 -14.45 0.37 7.61
CA HIS A 350 -13.40 -0.62 7.87
C HIS A 350 -12.33 -0.07 8.83
N PHE A 351 -11.88 1.17 8.63
CA PHE A 351 -10.84 1.77 9.47
C PHE A 351 -11.33 2.22 10.84
N PHE A 352 -12.51 2.80 10.90
CA PHE A 352 -12.98 3.50 12.10
C PHE A 352 -14.13 2.79 12.84
N GLY A 353 -14.70 1.72 12.26
CA GLY A 353 -15.79 0.97 12.87
C GLY A 353 -16.96 1.87 13.22
N GLU A 354 -17.47 1.76 14.46
CA GLU A 354 -18.59 2.56 14.96
C GLU A 354 -18.28 4.09 15.09
N ARG A 355 -17.02 4.48 15.00
CA ARG A 355 -16.63 5.90 14.98
C ARG A 355 -16.81 6.54 13.60
N PHE A 356 -17.08 5.77 12.57
CA PHE A 356 -17.40 6.27 11.24
C PHE A 356 -18.89 6.54 11.13
N ASN A 357 -19.25 7.80 10.94
CA ASN A 357 -20.65 8.25 10.91
C ASN A 357 -21.05 8.68 9.50
N PHE A 358 -21.89 7.89 8.86
CA PHE A 358 -22.45 8.23 7.54
C PHE A 358 -23.34 9.48 7.57
N ASP A 359 -23.95 9.84 8.70
CA ASP A 359 -24.81 11.02 8.78
C ASP A 359 -23.99 12.31 8.67
N ASP A 360 -22.73 12.30 9.10
CA ASP A 360 -21.82 13.41 8.87
C ASP A 360 -21.63 13.65 7.37
N LEU A 361 -21.44 12.58 6.59
CA LEU A 361 -21.30 12.68 5.12
C LEU A 361 -22.60 13.15 4.45
N ARG A 362 -23.77 12.63 4.89
CA ARG A 362 -25.07 13.02 4.36
C ARG A 362 -25.40 14.48 4.63
N SER A 363 -24.84 15.06 5.67
CA SER A 363 -25.03 16.46 6.04
C SER A 363 -24.21 17.42 5.17
N PHE A 364 -23.24 16.92 4.38
CA PHE A 364 -22.42 17.74 3.52
C PHE A 364 -23.25 18.44 2.44
N LYS A 365 -23.14 19.76 2.41
CA LYS A 365 -23.79 20.62 1.40
C LYS A 365 -22.83 21.74 1.02
N PRO A 366 -22.31 21.75 -0.20
CA PRO A 366 -21.52 22.86 -0.71
C PRO A 366 -22.38 24.11 -0.91
N ASP A 367 -21.76 25.27 -0.77
CA ASP A 367 -22.42 26.57 -0.97
C ASP A 367 -22.33 27.01 -2.44
N VAL A 368 -21.33 26.52 -3.16
CA VAL A 368 -21.07 26.87 -4.55
C VAL A 368 -20.81 25.59 -5.34
N LEU A 369 -21.58 25.42 -6.40
CA LEU A 369 -21.44 24.32 -7.34
C LEU A 369 -20.61 24.74 -8.54
N VAL A 370 -19.65 23.92 -8.94
CA VAL A 370 -18.73 24.17 -10.04
C VAL A 370 -18.99 23.19 -11.18
N ASP A 371 -19.45 23.71 -12.33
CA ASP A 371 -19.75 22.91 -13.52
C ASP A 371 -18.66 22.98 -14.57
N HIS A 372 -18.00 24.13 -14.67
CA HIS A 372 -17.00 24.43 -15.71
C HIS A 372 -15.77 25.09 -15.08
N ALA A 373 -14.69 25.16 -15.85
CA ALA A 373 -13.48 25.83 -15.44
C ALA A 373 -13.79 27.27 -15.00
N THR A 374 -13.41 27.62 -13.79
CA THR A 374 -13.76 28.87 -13.15
C THR A 374 -12.53 29.50 -12.53
N GLU A 375 -12.29 30.76 -12.83
CA GLU A 375 -11.25 31.56 -12.16
C GLU A 375 -11.90 32.50 -11.13
N LEU A 376 -11.30 32.58 -9.98
CA LEU A 376 -11.74 33.47 -8.90
C LEU A 376 -10.54 34.07 -8.16
N THR A 377 -10.81 35.15 -7.43
CA THR A 377 -9.79 35.78 -6.58
C THR A 377 -10.31 35.89 -5.16
N ILE A 378 -9.52 35.38 -4.20
CA ILE A 378 -9.83 35.42 -2.78
C ILE A 378 -8.70 36.15 -2.07
N GLY A 379 -8.99 37.32 -1.50
CA GLY A 379 -7.99 38.12 -0.80
C GLY A 379 -6.74 38.40 -1.65
N GLY A 380 -6.93 38.70 -2.93
CA GLY A 380 -5.86 38.91 -3.88
C GLY A 380 -5.24 37.65 -4.49
N THR A 381 -5.49 36.45 -3.92
CA THR A 381 -4.98 35.19 -4.44
C THR A 381 -5.80 34.72 -5.63
N ARG A 382 -5.19 34.54 -6.78
CA ARG A 382 -5.83 33.94 -7.96
C ARG A 382 -5.94 32.44 -7.77
N ILE A 383 -7.11 31.88 -8.10
CA ILE A 383 -7.42 30.46 -7.97
C ILE A 383 -8.15 30.03 -9.23
N ALA A 384 -7.70 28.94 -9.86
CA ALA A 384 -8.42 28.31 -10.94
C ALA A 384 -8.98 26.96 -10.50
N LEU A 385 -10.29 26.79 -10.65
CA LEU A 385 -11.00 25.53 -10.43
C LEU A 385 -11.15 24.83 -11.77
N ILE A 386 -10.63 23.63 -11.88
CA ILE A 386 -10.56 22.90 -13.15
C ILE A 386 -11.30 21.56 -12.98
N PRO A 387 -12.57 21.48 -13.44
CA PRO A 387 -13.32 20.23 -13.44
C PRO A 387 -12.61 19.13 -14.23
N ILE A 388 -12.52 17.96 -13.62
CA ILE A 388 -11.98 16.76 -14.24
C ILE A 388 -13.10 15.72 -14.30
N GLN A 389 -13.30 15.08 -15.45
CA GLN A 389 -14.29 14.01 -15.62
C GLN A 389 -13.59 12.67 -15.73
N GLY A 390 -13.52 11.94 -14.65
CA GLY A 390 -12.80 10.67 -14.59
C GLY A 390 -11.45 10.82 -13.90
N GLY A 391 -10.55 9.94 -14.16
CA GLY A 391 -9.51 9.68 -13.20
C GLY A 391 -10.12 8.82 -12.11
N GLU A 392 -10.12 9.25 -10.86
CA GLU A 392 -10.72 8.49 -9.77
C GLU A 392 -12.26 8.55 -9.82
N THR A 393 -12.82 9.76 -9.81
CA THR A 393 -14.25 9.98 -9.75
C THR A 393 -14.74 10.91 -10.85
N PRO A 394 -16.03 10.85 -11.24
CA PRO A 394 -16.63 11.79 -12.18
C PRO A 394 -16.76 13.23 -11.66
N ASP A 395 -16.71 13.44 -10.34
CA ASP A 395 -16.82 14.77 -9.72
C ASP A 395 -15.47 15.41 -9.37
N GLY A 396 -14.39 14.91 -9.94
CA GLY A 396 -13.04 15.43 -9.70
C GLY A 396 -12.89 16.92 -10.06
N MET A 397 -12.12 17.63 -9.26
CA MET A 397 -11.78 19.04 -9.47
C MET A 397 -10.35 19.33 -9.03
N PHE A 398 -9.52 19.83 -9.95
CA PHE A 398 -8.23 20.37 -9.58
C PHE A 398 -8.37 21.81 -9.10
N VAL A 399 -7.52 22.18 -8.14
CA VAL A 399 -7.42 23.54 -7.64
C VAL A 399 -6.02 24.05 -7.92
N GLU A 400 -5.89 25.10 -8.72
CA GLU A 400 -4.62 25.70 -9.10
C GLU A 400 -4.42 27.05 -8.42
N LEU A 401 -3.21 27.28 -7.94
CA LEU A 401 -2.72 28.59 -7.54
C LEU A 401 -1.66 29.02 -8.54
N PRO A 402 -2.05 29.68 -9.65
CA PRO A 402 -1.14 29.94 -10.77
C PRO A 402 0.05 30.82 -10.38
N ASP A 403 -0.13 31.78 -9.46
CA ASP A 403 0.93 32.69 -9.01
C ASP A 403 1.95 32.01 -8.08
N GLN A 404 1.60 30.88 -7.47
CA GLN A 404 2.46 30.08 -6.60
C GLN A 404 3.00 28.83 -7.26
N ASP A 405 2.59 28.57 -8.50
CA ASP A 405 2.98 27.39 -9.26
C ASP A 405 2.63 26.06 -8.53
N VAL A 406 1.41 26.02 -7.93
CA VAL A 406 0.87 24.91 -7.15
C VAL A 406 -0.38 24.38 -7.81
N LEU A 407 -0.48 23.05 -7.93
CA LEU A 407 -1.67 22.34 -8.39
C LEU A 407 -2.05 21.26 -7.36
N PHE A 408 -3.26 21.36 -6.81
CA PHE A 408 -3.86 20.34 -5.96
C PHE A 408 -4.73 19.44 -6.84
N VAL A 409 -4.47 18.14 -6.78
CA VAL A 409 -5.09 17.17 -7.69
C VAL A 409 -5.95 16.13 -6.97
N GLY A 410 -6.11 16.23 -5.66
CA GLY A 410 -6.83 15.20 -4.89
C GLY A 410 -6.25 13.81 -5.18
N ASP A 411 -7.12 12.87 -5.45
CA ASP A 411 -6.79 11.46 -5.63
C ASP A 411 -6.78 11.01 -7.09
N PHE A 412 -6.74 11.96 -8.02
CA PHE A 412 -6.90 11.61 -9.43
C PHE A 412 -5.91 10.55 -9.94
N ILE A 413 -4.77 10.36 -9.27
CA ILE A 413 -3.85 9.24 -9.45
C ILE A 413 -3.44 8.67 -8.09
N MET A 414 -3.96 7.50 -7.77
CA MET A 414 -3.60 6.71 -6.58
C MET A 414 -3.19 5.28 -6.94
N PRO A 415 -2.19 5.05 -7.76
CA PRO A 415 -1.82 3.69 -8.19
C PRO A 415 -1.38 2.83 -7.03
N TYR A 416 -0.90 3.44 -5.96
CA TYR A 416 -0.37 2.76 -4.79
C TYR A 416 -1.41 1.94 -4.04
N LEU A 417 -2.67 2.37 -4.03
CA LEU A 417 -3.76 1.63 -3.40
C LEU A 417 -4.38 0.56 -4.31
N GLY A 418 -3.89 0.38 -5.55
CA GLY A 418 -4.48 -0.56 -6.51
C GLY A 418 -5.81 -0.08 -7.10
N ALA A 419 -6.01 1.19 -6.96
CA ALA A 419 -6.99 2.07 -7.58
C ALA A 419 -8.42 1.59 -7.75
N PRO A 420 -9.32 1.93 -6.83
CA PRO A 420 -10.74 1.98 -7.12
C PRO A 420 -11.10 3.00 -8.22
N PHE A 421 -10.27 4.02 -8.46
CA PHE A 421 -10.58 5.08 -9.42
C PHE A 421 -10.77 4.61 -10.88
N VAL A 422 -10.22 3.48 -11.26
CA VAL A 422 -10.52 2.91 -12.59
C VAL A 422 -11.92 2.30 -12.62
N GLU A 423 -12.50 1.98 -11.48
CA GLU A 423 -13.85 1.42 -11.35
C GLU A 423 -14.94 2.51 -11.24
N GLU A 424 -14.67 3.58 -10.53
CA GLU A 424 -15.60 4.70 -10.34
C GLU A 424 -15.46 5.74 -11.45
N GLY A 425 -14.22 6.04 -11.86
CA GLY A 425 -13.90 6.90 -12.98
C GLY A 425 -13.82 6.17 -14.30
N ASN A 426 -12.96 6.66 -15.19
CA ASN A 426 -12.68 6.00 -16.47
C ASN A 426 -11.26 6.30 -16.95
N LEU A 427 -10.72 5.38 -17.75
CA LEU A 427 -9.34 5.47 -18.24
C LEU A 427 -9.10 6.70 -19.14
N GLN A 428 -10.10 7.12 -19.94
CA GLN A 428 -9.94 8.30 -20.78
C GLN A 428 -9.87 9.57 -19.93
N GLY A 429 -10.71 9.69 -18.92
CA GLY A 429 -10.65 10.81 -17.97
C GLY A 429 -9.32 10.88 -17.22
N LEU A 430 -8.71 9.72 -16.88
CA LEU A 430 -7.36 9.68 -16.35
C LEU A 430 -6.33 10.25 -17.35
N PHE A 431 -6.44 9.89 -18.62
CA PHE A 431 -5.54 10.43 -19.66
C PHE A 431 -5.71 11.94 -19.85
N ASP A 432 -6.95 12.41 -19.85
CA ASP A 432 -7.27 13.84 -19.98
C ASP A 432 -6.76 14.63 -18.77
N ALA A 433 -6.89 14.08 -17.57
CA ALA A 433 -6.35 14.67 -16.34
C ALA A 433 -4.81 14.75 -16.37
N ILE A 434 -4.13 13.71 -16.87
CA ILE A 434 -2.66 13.75 -17.05
C ILE A 434 -2.28 14.85 -18.05
N ASP A 435 -3.05 15.03 -19.13
CA ASP A 435 -2.78 16.09 -20.10
C ASP A 435 -2.93 17.49 -19.49
N VAL A 436 -3.92 17.69 -18.62
CA VAL A 436 -4.09 18.95 -17.87
C VAL A 436 -2.87 19.22 -17.00
N VAL A 437 -2.41 18.22 -16.24
CA VAL A 437 -1.21 18.38 -15.40
C VAL A 437 0.02 18.67 -16.26
N ALA A 438 0.17 17.98 -17.39
CA ALA A 438 1.29 18.20 -18.32
C ALA A 438 1.28 19.63 -18.92
N ALA A 439 0.10 20.13 -19.30
CA ALA A 439 -0.05 21.47 -19.83
C ALA A 439 0.22 22.56 -18.78
N LYS A 440 -0.15 22.33 -17.53
CA LYS A 440 0.10 23.24 -16.41
C LYS A 440 1.55 23.19 -15.94
N ASN A 441 2.18 22.02 -16.00
CA ASN A 441 3.57 21.76 -15.58
C ASN A 441 3.93 22.39 -14.22
N PRO A 442 3.15 22.14 -13.15
CA PRO A 442 3.31 22.82 -11.89
C PRO A 442 4.62 22.46 -11.19
N LYS A 443 5.21 23.43 -10.51
CA LYS A 443 6.37 23.21 -9.64
C LYS A 443 6.00 22.33 -8.43
N TYR A 444 4.79 22.52 -7.89
CA TYR A 444 4.28 21.78 -6.75
C TYR A 444 2.98 21.06 -7.16
N LEU A 445 3.07 19.73 -7.28
CA LEU A 445 1.93 18.86 -7.52
C LEU A 445 1.56 18.20 -6.19
N LEU A 446 0.37 18.53 -5.66
CA LEU A 446 -0.06 18.13 -4.32
C LEU A 446 -1.25 17.18 -4.40
N HIS A 447 -1.10 16.03 -3.78
CA HIS A 447 -2.04 14.90 -3.81
C HIS A 447 -2.82 14.77 -2.50
N GLY A 448 -3.94 14.05 -2.51
CA GLY A 448 -4.76 13.81 -1.34
C GLY A 448 -4.14 12.90 -0.28
N HIS A 449 -3.22 12.02 -0.65
CA HIS A 449 -2.62 11.01 0.24
C HIS A 449 -1.10 10.94 0.13
N GLU A 450 -0.38 11.74 0.89
CA GLU A 450 1.05 11.61 1.06
C GLU A 450 1.38 10.62 2.21
N PRO A 451 2.33 9.72 2.09
CA PRO A 451 3.27 9.56 0.99
C PRO A 451 2.83 8.59 -0.12
N LEU A 452 1.59 8.12 -0.13
CA LEU A 452 1.14 7.09 -1.09
C LEU A 452 1.27 7.54 -2.55
N THR A 453 0.98 8.82 -2.79
CA THR A 453 1.02 9.42 -4.12
C THR A 453 2.32 10.19 -4.39
N ARG A 454 3.30 10.08 -3.49
CA ARG A 454 4.58 10.77 -3.60
C ARG A 454 5.37 10.41 -4.86
N THR A 455 5.15 9.21 -5.38
CA THR A 455 5.77 8.70 -6.58
C THR A 455 5.37 9.47 -7.86
N PHE A 456 4.25 10.19 -7.85
CA PHE A 456 3.71 10.91 -9.01
C PHE A 456 3.94 12.42 -8.94
N LYS A 457 5.08 12.86 -8.47
CA LYS A 457 5.43 14.29 -8.33
C LYS A 457 6.08 14.90 -9.57
N SER A 458 6.13 14.18 -10.67
CA SER A 458 6.77 14.64 -11.90
C SER A 458 5.82 14.46 -13.07
N VAL A 459 5.63 15.52 -13.84
CA VAL A 459 4.89 15.48 -15.11
C VAL A 459 5.45 14.42 -16.06
N ALA A 460 6.79 14.25 -16.08
CA ALA A 460 7.44 13.24 -16.91
C ALA A 460 7.01 11.81 -16.52
N MET A 461 6.91 11.49 -15.21
CA MET A 461 6.42 10.19 -14.75
C MET A 461 4.98 9.93 -15.18
N LEU A 462 4.11 10.92 -15.09
CA LEU A 462 2.71 10.81 -15.50
C LEU A 462 2.58 10.57 -17.00
N SER A 463 3.37 11.25 -17.80
CA SER A 463 3.41 11.06 -19.26
C SER A 463 3.89 9.66 -19.63
N GLN A 464 4.89 9.12 -18.92
CA GLN A 464 5.36 7.75 -19.11
C GLN A 464 4.28 6.73 -18.74
N LEU A 465 3.63 6.90 -17.57
CA LEU A 465 2.53 6.05 -17.13
C LEU A 465 1.38 6.07 -18.14
N LYS A 466 1.00 7.23 -18.64
CA LYS A 466 -0.02 7.37 -19.69
C LYS A 466 0.34 6.58 -20.95
N ALA A 467 1.58 6.68 -21.42
CA ALA A 467 2.06 5.94 -22.60
C ALA A 467 1.95 4.42 -22.39
N ASP A 468 2.34 3.93 -21.22
CA ASP A 468 2.25 2.52 -20.86
C ASP A 468 0.81 2.02 -20.78
N LEU A 469 -0.10 2.81 -20.21
CA LEU A 469 -1.53 2.48 -20.13
C LEU A 469 -2.21 2.53 -21.50
N ILE A 470 -1.79 3.42 -22.41
CA ILE A 470 -2.25 3.43 -23.81
C ILE A 470 -1.82 2.14 -24.51
N TRP A 471 -0.54 1.74 -24.36
CA TRP A 471 -0.05 0.47 -24.89
C TRP A 471 -0.86 -0.71 -24.34
N LEU A 472 -1.09 -0.75 -23.03
CA LEU A 472 -1.88 -1.79 -22.38
C LEU A 472 -3.31 -1.87 -22.97
N ARG A 473 -3.97 -0.72 -23.12
CA ARG A 473 -5.30 -0.63 -23.73
C ARG A 473 -5.32 -1.28 -25.12
N GLU A 474 -4.34 -1.00 -25.95
CA GLU A 474 -4.24 -1.59 -27.29
C GLU A 474 -4.06 -3.10 -27.24
N GLN A 475 -3.19 -3.61 -26.34
CA GLN A 475 -2.99 -5.05 -26.19
C GLN A 475 -4.26 -5.77 -25.73
N VAL A 476 -4.97 -5.20 -24.75
CA VAL A 476 -6.23 -5.75 -24.23
C VAL A 476 -7.29 -5.78 -25.32
N LEU A 477 -7.49 -4.69 -26.05
CA LEU A 477 -8.47 -4.63 -27.16
C LEU A 477 -8.14 -5.62 -28.27
N ASN A 478 -6.86 -5.82 -28.59
CA ASN A 478 -6.42 -6.84 -29.55
C ASN A 478 -6.69 -8.26 -29.04
N ALA A 479 -6.49 -8.52 -27.76
CA ALA A 479 -6.79 -9.81 -27.14
C ALA A 479 -8.31 -10.12 -27.17
N ILE A 480 -9.15 -9.13 -26.82
CA ILE A 480 -10.62 -9.27 -26.93
C ILE A 480 -11.04 -9.59 -28.36
N ARG A 481 -10.48 -8.93 -29.37
CA ARG A 481 -10.78 -9.21 -30.78
C ARG A 481 -10.40 -10.61 -31.22
N ARG A 482 -9.37 -11.22 -30.60
CA ARG A 482 -9.01 -12.64 -30.83
C ARG A 482 -9.94 -13.61 -30.12
N GLY A 483 -10.78 -13.13 -29.20
CA GLY A 483 -11.66 -13.96 -28.37
C GLY A 483 -11.04 -14.45 -27.07
N ASP A 484 -9.92 -13.85 -26.63
CA ASP A 484 -9.30 -14.17 -25.37
C ASP A 484 -10.24 -13.74 -24.21
N ASP A 485 -10.39 -14.56 -23.19
CA ASP A 485 -11.14 -14.20 -21.99
C ASP A 485 -10.30 -13.36 -21.02
N ASN A 486 -10.94 -12.75 -20.02
CA ASN A 486 -10.27 -11.90 -19.05
C ASN A 486 -9.12 -12.64 -18.34
N ALA A 487 -9.35 -13.87 -17.90
CA ALA A 487 -8.33 -14.66 -17.19
C ALA A 487 -7.10 -14.91 -18.08
N THR A 488 -7.30 -15.21 -19.37
CA THR A 488 -6.22 -15.36 -20.36
C THR A 488 -5.42 -14.06 -20.52
N ILE A 489 -6.12 -12.92 -20.61
CA ILE A 489 -5.49 -11.61 -20.75
C ILE A 489 -4.68 -11.25 -19.49
N GLN A 490 -5.23 -11.49 -18.30
CA GLN A 490 -4.52 -11.27 -17.03
C GLN A 490 -3.26 -12.13 -16.92
N GLN A 491 -3.31 -13.39 -17.41
CA GLN A 491 -2.19 -14.32 -17.38
C GLN A 491 -1.12 -14.03 -18.44
N ALA A 492 -1.44 -13.24 -19.47
CA ALA A 492 -0.50 -12.90 -20.55
C ALA A 492 0.65 -11.99 -20.10
N ASN A 493 0.63 -11.50 -18.85
CA ASN A 493 1.68 -10.64 -18.28
C ASN A 493 2.07 -9.47 -19.18
N LEU A 494 1.07 -8.68 -19.58
CA LEU A 494 1.26 -7.56 -20.50
C LEU A 494 2.18 -6.49 -19.89
N ILE A 495 3.40 -6.39 -20.37
CA ILE A 495 4.44 -5.46 -19.96
C ILE A 495 4.87 -4.63 -21.17
N PRO A 496 4.75 -3.29 -21.13
CA PRO A 496 5.22 -2.41 -22.19
C PRO A 496 6.73 -2.59 -22.43
N PRO A 497 7.19 -2.67 -23.68
CA PRO A 497 8.61 -2.83 -23.99
C PRO A 497 9.51 -1.75 -23.39
N GLU A 498 8.99 -0.51 -23.34
CA GLU A 498 9.71 0.67 -22.86
C GLU A 498 9.65 0.82 -21.33
N LEU A 499 8.87 0.00 -20.63
CA LEU A 499 8.63 0.18 -19.19
C LEU A 499 9.95 0.15 -18.37
N LEU A 500 10.93 -0.67 -18.77
CA LEU A 500 12.24 -0.74 -18.11
C LEU A 500 13.08 0.52 -18.28
N ALA A 501 12.83 1.32 -19.31
CA ALA A 501 13.49 2.59 -19.56
C ALA A 501 12.86 3.77 -18.81
N HIS A 502 11.67 3.57 -18.26
CA HIS A 502 10.91 4.60 -17.57
C HIS A 502 11.46 4.87 -16.16
N HIS A 503 11.04 6.00 -15.60
CA HIS A 503 11.33 6.31 -14.22
C HIS A 503 10.76 5.21 -13.29
N PRO A 504 11.50 4.76 -12.25
CA PRO A 504 11.06 3.67 -11.36
C PRO A 504 9.66 3.83 -10.78
N ASP A 505 9.28 5.05 -10.44
CA ASP A 505 7.96 5.34 -9.87
C ASP A 505 6.82 5.12 -10.88
N ALA A 506 7.03 5.46 -12.15
CA ALA A 506 6.06 5.18 -13.22
C ALA A 506 5.93 3.67 -13.48
N GLN A 507 7.02 2.92 -13.42
CA GLN A 507 7.02 1.46 -13.52
C GLN A 507 6.15 0.84 -12.43
N PHE A 508 6.34 1.30 -11.20
CA PHE A 508 5.57 0.82 -10.06
C PHE A 508 4.07 1.12 -10.21
N GLY A 509 3.73 2.35 -10.58
CA GLY A 509 2.35 2.75 -10.84
C GLY A 509 1.67 1.87 -11.90
N TYR A 510 2.36 1.57 -12.99
CA TYR A 510 1.84 0.68 -14.02
C TYR A 510 1.49 -0.71 -13.48
N LEU A 511 2.39 -1.33 -12.70
CA LEU A 511 2.18 -2.67 -12.16
C LEU A 511 0.95 -2.74 -11.25
N LEU A 512 0.68 -1.69 -10.48
CA LEU A 512 -0.46 -1.62 -9.59
C LEU A 512 -1.79 -1.43 -10.34
N LEU A 513 -1.77 -0.62 -11.39
CA LEU A 513 -2.99 -0.30 -12.17
C LEU A 513 -3.35 -1.40 -13.17
N ARG A 514 -2.39 -2.15 -13.66
CA ARG A 514 -2.54 -3.07 -14.79
C ARG A 514 -3.73 -4.02 -14.67
N GLU A 515 -3.88 -4.70 -13.54
CA GLU A 515 -4.96 -5.68 -13.34
C GLU A 515 -6.34 -5.04 -13.47
N ARG A 516 -6.53 -3.88 -12.82
CA ARG A 516 -7.81 -3.15 -12.82
C ARG A 516 -8.13 -2.58 -14.19
N VAL A 517 -7.13 -2.04 -14.86
CA VAL A 517 -7.29 -1.52 -16.22
C VAL A 517 -7.68 -2.64 -17.19
N ILE A 518 -7.10 -3.84 -17.07
CA ILE A 518 -7.50 -5.00 -17.88
C ILE A 518 -8.96 -5.36 -17.60
N ASP A 519 -9.36 -5.51 -16.34
CA ASP A 519 -10.71 -5.85 -15.94
C ASP A 519 -11.72 -4.85 -16.52
N ARG A 520 -11.48 -3.57 -16.33
CA ARG A 520 -12.36 -2.49 -16.80
C ARG A 520 -12.47 -2.46 -18.32
N LEU A 521 -11.34 -2.55 -19.02
CA LEU A 521 -11.33 -2.57 -20.48
C LEU A 521 -12.04 -3.81 -21.02
N TYR A 522 -11.87 -4.96 -20.39
CA TYR A 522 -12.56 -6.18 -20.79
C TYR A 522 -14.07 -6.02 -20.65
N ASP A 523 -14.56 -5.63 -19.48
CA ASP A 523 -15.98 -5.49 -19.20
C ASP A 523 -16.66 -4.43 -20.10
N GLN A 524 -15.93 -3.37 -20.47
CA GLN A 524 -16.45 -2.32 -21.36
C GLN A 524 -16.48 -2.71 -22.85
N ASN A 525 -15.61 -3.64 -23.30
CA ASN A 525 -15.39 -3.88 -24.73
C ASN A 525 -15.72 -5.29 -25.21
N VAL A 526 -16.03 -6.23 -24.31
CA VAL A 526 -16.33 -7.61 -24.69
C VAL A 526 -17.71 -7.76 -25.36
N GLY A 527 -18.57 -6.76 -25.25
CA GLY A 527 -19.93 -6.78 -25.75
C GLY A 527 -20.89 -7.61 -24.90
N TYR A 528 -22.17 -7.58 -25.27
CA TYR A 528 -23.22 -8.28 -24.50
C TYR A 528 -23.33 -9.77 -24.87
N TRP A 529 -22.83 -10.20 -26.02
CA TRP A 529 -22.86 -11.59 -26.46
C TRP A 529 -21.48 -12.25 -26.27
N GLN A 530 -21.40 -13.14 -25.30
CA GLN A 530 -20.17 -13.86 -24.99
C GLN A 530 -20.37 -15.36 -25.16
N ALA A 531 -19.32 -16.08 -25.58
CA ALA A 531 -19.36 -17.53 -25.79
C ALA A 531 -19.48 -18.34 -24.49
N ASN A 532 -19.21 -17.72 -23.34
CA ASN A 532 -19.38 -18.32 -22.03
C ASN A 532 -20.77 -18.02 -21.45
N LEU A 533 -21.10 -18.62 -20.31
CA LEU A 533 -22.39 -18.44 -19.65
C LEU A 533 -22.48 -17.14 -18.80
N LYS A 534 -21.45 -16.29 -18.80
CA LYS A 534 -21.45 -15.03 -18.04
C LYS A 534 -22.58 -14.13 -18.55
N GLY A 535 -23.46 -13.71 -17.65
CA GLY A 535 -24.61 -12.87 -17.98
C GLY A 535 -25.84 -13.62 -18.52
N ILE A 536 -25.72 -14.93 -18.79
CA ILE A 536 -26.86 -15.78 -19.22
C ILE A 536 -27.37 -16.62 -18.03
N SER A 537 -26.46 -17.26 -17.30
CA SER A 537 -26.77 -18.06 -16.13
C SER A 537 -26.22 -17.40 -14.89
N HIS A 538 -27.09 -16.97 -13.99
CA HIS A 538 -26.71 -16.29 -12.74
C HIS A 538 -26.56 -17.32 -11.63
N LEU A 539 -25.49 -18.12 -11.71
CA LEU A 539 -25.16 -19.08 -10.66
C LEU A 539 -24.37 -18.38 -9.54
N GLY A 540 -24.92 -18.44 -8.34
CA GLY A 540 -24.31 -17.90 -7.15
C GLY A 540 -23.46 -18.91 -6.37
N ARG A 541 -23.02 -18.52 -5.18
CA ARG A 541 -22.24 -19.42 -4.30
C ARG A 541 -23.03 -20.63 -3.85
N ALA A 542 -24.36 -20.53 -3.69
CA ALA A 542 -25.21 -21.61 -3.26
C ALA A 542 -25.23 -22.76 -4.28
N GLU A 543 -25.38 -22.43 -5.56
CA GLU A 543 -25.41 -23.39 -6.66
C GLU A 543 -24.02 -24.02 -6.88
N HIS A 544 -22.95 -23.25 -6.75
CA HIS A 544 -21.60 -23.82 -6.78
C HIS A 544 -21.36 -24.79 -5.62
N ALA A 545 -21.83 -24.45 -4.42
CA ALA A 545 -21.72 -25.31 -3.26
C ALA A 545 -22.56 -26.59 -3.42
N GLU A 546 -23.77 -26.50 -3.96
CA GLU A 546 -24.61 -27.64 -4.30
C GLU A 546 -23.89 -28.58 -5.27
N ALA A 547 -23.32 -28.04 -6.35
CA ALA A 547 -22.56 -28.85 -7.29
C ALA A 547 -21.37 -29.56 -6.65
N LEU A 548 -20.60 -28.85 -5.80
CA LEU A 548 -19.44 -29.44 -5.13
C LEU A 548 -19.82 -30.47 -4.05
N VAL A 549 -20.80 -30.13 -3.20
CA VAL A 549 -21.09 -30.92 -2.00
C VAL A 549 -22.12 -32.01 -2.31
N ASP A 550 -23.23 -31.62 -2.94
CA ASP A 550 -24.36 -32.53 -3.09
C ASP A 550 -24.20 -33.46 -4.30
N TYR A 551 -23.67 -32.96 -5.43
CA TYR A 551 -23.46 -33.77 -6.63
C TYR A 551 -22.08 -34.42 -6.71
N LEU A 552 -20.98 -33.72 -6.36
CA LEU A 552 -19.64 -34.30 -6.40
C LEU A 552 -19.21 -34.97 -5.09
N GLY A 553 -20.02 -34.86 -4.03
CA GLY A 553 -19.78 -35.51 -2.75
C GLY A 553 -18.52 -35.01 -2.03
N VAL A 554 -18.21 -33.72 -2.16
CA VAL A 554 -17.06 -33.12 -1.47
C VAL A 554 -17.38 -33.01 0.02
N SER A 555 -16.71 -33.83 0.82
CA SER A 555 -16.80 -33.75 2.28
C SER A 555 -15.87 -32.68 2.84
N GLU A 556 -16.14 -32.19 4.06
CA GLU A 556 -15.29 -31.29 4.82
C GLU A 556 -13.80 -31.72 4.80
N LYS A 557 -13.54 -32.99 5.12
CA LYS A 557 -12.18 -33.56 5.13
C LYS A 557 -11.49 -33.47 3.78
N ARG A 558 -12.23 -33.71 2.69
CA ARG A 558 -11.70 -33.58 1.32
C ARG A 558 -11.40 -32.13 0.97
N LEU A 559 -12.30 -31.21 1.33
CA LEU A 559 -12.11 -29.78 1.10
C LEU A 559 -10.86 -29.28 1.85
N VAL A 560 -10.76 -29.52 3.16
CA VAL A 560 -9.60 -29.08 3.97
C VAL A 560 -8.30 -29.63 3.41
N LYS A 561 -8.27 -30.93 3.02
CA LYS A 561 -7.07 -31.54 2.42
C LYS A 561 -6.68 -30.86 1.09
N ALA A 562 -7.67 -30.55 0.25
CA ALA A 562 -7.43 -29.87 -1.03
C ALA A 562 -6.88 -28.46 -0.80
N LEU A 563 -7.52 -27.66 0.08
CA LEU A 563 -7.09 -26.31 0.43
C LEU A 563 -5.66 -26.28 1.01
N GLN A 564 -5.36 -27.20 1.95
CA GLN A 564 -4.01 -27.30 2.54
C GLN A 564 -2.95 -27.64 1.49
N ARG A 565 -3.27 -28.53 0.54
CA ARG A 565 -2.37 -28.82 -0.57
C ARG A 565 -2.15 -27.60 -1.46
N MET A 566 -3.21 -26.85 -1.82
CA MET A 566 -3.09 -25.62 -2.59
C MET A 566 -2.22 -24.58 -1.87
N VAL A 567 -2.37 -24.47 -0.55
CA VAL A 567 -1.51 -23.58 0.28
C VAL A 567 -0.05 -24.04 0.24
N GLN A 568 0.22 -25.34 0.31
CA GLN A 568 1.58 -25.89 0.19
C GLN A 568 2.18 -25.63 -1.20
N ASP A 569 1.35 -25.70 -2.24
CA ASP A 569 1.74 -25.43 -3.63
C ASP A 569 1.83 -23.93 -3.95
N GLY A 570 1.55 -23.04 -2.99
CA GLY A 570 1.57 -21.57 -3.16
C GLY A 570 0.41 -21.01 -3.98
N LYS A 571 -0.66 -21.79 -4.20
CA LYS A 571 -1.86 -21.41 -4.99
C LYS A 571 -2.93 -20.81 -4.09
N TYR A 572 -2.62 -19.67 -3.47
CA TYR A 572 -3.48 -19.08 -2.42
C TYR A 572 -4.79 -18.53 -2.98
N GLU A 573 -4.77 -17.85 -4.13
CA GLU A 573 -5.96 -17.33 -4.79
C GLU A 573 -6.90 -18.46 -5.22
N LEU A 574 -6.34 -19.55 -5.76
CA LEU A 574 -7.12 -20.72 -6.12
C LEU A 574 -7.75 -21.39 -4.90
N ALA A 575 -7.02 -21.45 -3.78
CA ALA A 575 -7.54 -21.96 -2.52
C ALA A 575 -8.68 -21.07 -1.98
N ALA A 576 -8.54 -19.76 -2.04
CA ALA A 576 -9.59 -18.82 -1.66
C ALA A 576 -10.82 -18.97 -2.57
N SER A 577 -10.64 -19.06 -3.88
CA SER A 577 -11.74 -19.27 -4.83
C SER A 577 -12.49 -20.58 -4.59
N LEU A 578 -11.79 -21.69 -4.33
CA LEU A 578 -12.44 -22.97 -3.99
C LEU A 578 -13.20 -22.90 -2.67
N LEU A 579 -12.63 -22.22 -1.67
CA LEU A 579 -13.30 -22.02 -0.39
C LEU A 579 -14.60 -21.22 -0.55
N GLU A 580 -14.56 -20.11 -1.28
CA GLU A 580 -15.72 -19.28 -1.59
C GLU A 580 -16.79 -20.06 -2.37
N SER A 581 -16.37 -20.92 -3.32
CA SER A 581 -17.26 -21.80 -4.09
C SER A 581 -17.93 -22.88 -3.22
N SER A 582 -17.41 -23.15 -2.03
CA SER A 582 -18.08 -24.07 -1.08
C SER A 582 -19.32 -23.44 -0.41
N GLY A 583 -19.58 -22.15 -0.64
CA GLY A 583 -20.79 -21.42 -0.24
C GLY A 583 -21.05 -21.38 1.25
N GLY A 584 -20.04 -21.56 2.09
CA GLY A 584 -20.20 -21.60 3.54
C GLY A 584 -20.80 -22.91 4.08
N ARG A 585 -20.98 -23.95 3.25
CA ARG A 585 -21.54 -25.26 3.68
C ARG A 585 -20.83 -25.85 4.90
N PHE A 586 -19.55 -25.55 5.07
CA PHE A 586 -18.71 -26.02 6.16
C PHE A 586 -18.27 -24.89 7.11
N ALA A 587 -18.96 -23.76 7.12
CA ALA A 587 -18.57 -22.58 7.94
C ALA A 587 -18.51 -22.87 9.46
N HIS A 588 -19.26 -23.87 9.93
CA HIS A 588 -19.25 -24.29 11.35
C HIS A 588 -18.03 -25.14 11.72
N SER A 589 -17.31 -25.69 10.73
CA SER A 589 -16.13 -26.51 10.96
C SER A 589 -14.94 -25.68 11.42
N GLU A 590 -14.36 -26.05 12.56
CA GLU A 590 -13.15 -25.43 13.08
C GLU A 590 -11.96 -25.63 12.13
N SER A 591 -11.85 -26.81 11.51
CA SER A 591 -10.77 -27.12 10.58
C SER A 591 -10.85 -26.29 9.30
N VAL A 592 -12.05 -26.00 8.81
CA VAL A 592 -12.26 -25.12 7.65
C VAL A 592 -11.91 -23.70 8.03
N ARG A 593 -12.44 -23.15 9.13
CA ARG A 593 -12.10 -21.77 9.59
C ARG A 593 -10.60 -21.57 9.82
N LYS A 594 -9.92 -22.57 10.41
CA LYS A 594 -8.47 -22.50 10.59
C LYS A 594 -7.73 -22.47 9.27
N THR A 595 -8.17 -23.25 8.29
CA THR A 595 -7.56 -23.30 6.95
C THR A 595 -7.87 -22.03 6.17
N GLU A 596 -9.10 -21.52 6.22
CA GLU A 596 -9.52 -20.25 5.68
C GLU A 596 -8.63 -19.10 6.17
N ARG A 597 -8.50 -18.98 7.49
CA ARG A 597 -7.62 -17.96 8.09
C ARG A 597 -6.19 -18.07 7.58
N LEU A 598 -5.65 -19.30 7.44
CA LEU A 598 -4.32 -19.50 6.91
C LEU A 598 -4.19 -19.03 5.44
N ILE A 599 -5.19 -19.31 4.61
CA ILE A 599 -5.23 -18.87 3.21
C ILE A 599 -5.16 -17.34 3.15
N TYR A 600 -6.02 -16.64 3.86
CA TYR A 600 -6.05 -15.18 3.85
C TYR A 600 -4.80 -14.54 4.47
N LEU A 601 -4.21 -15.15 5.50
CA LEU A 601 -2.91 -14.70 6.02
C LEU A 601 -1.80 -14.84 4.98
N LYS A 602 -1.83 -15.90 4.16
CA LYS A 602 -0.85 -16.07 3.07
C LYS A 602 -1.07 -15.08 1.93
N LEU A 603 -2.31 -14.74 1.62
CA LEU A 603 -2.64 -13.69 0.66
C LEU A 603 -2.23 -12.31 1.18
N MET A 604 -2.44 -12.01 2.46
CA MET A 604 -1.91 -10.79 3.07
C MET A 604 -0.39 -10.70 2.93
N GLU A 605 0.33 -11.78 3.29
CA GLU A 605 1.79 -11.87 3.14
C GLU A 605 2.24 -11.62 1.70
N GLN A 606 1.48 -12.09 0.73
CA GLN A 606 1.77 -11.93 -0.70
C GLN A 606 1.63 -10.48 -1.17
N TYR A 607 0.59 -9.78 -0.71
CA TYR A 607 0.20 -8.46 -1.22
C TYR A 607 0.59 -7.27 -0.33
N GLN A 608 1.05 -7.50 0.90
CA GLN A 608 1.33 -6.45 1.89
C GLN A 608 2.28 -5.34 1.40
N ASN A 609 3.14 -5.64 0.42
CA ASN A 609 4.22 -4.75 -0.01
C ASN A 609 3.94 -4.04 -1.34
N HIS A 610 2.91 -4.42 -2.07
CA HIS A 610 2.68 -3.84 -3.39
C HIS A 610 1.20 -3.65 -3.75
N ASP A 611 0.27 -4.22 -3.00
CA ASP A 611 -1.16 -3.98 -3.19
C ASP A 611 -1.87 -3.83 -1.83
N PRO A 612 -1.86 -2.63 -1.26
CA PRO A 612 -2.48 -2.36 0.03
C PRO A 612 -3.98 -2.64 0.06
N PHE A 613 -4.70 -2.51 -1.05
CA PHE A 613 -6.12 -2.81 -1.12
C PHE A 613 -6.41 -4.30 -0.95
N LYS A 614 -5.71 -5.15 -1.71
CA LYS A 614 -5.80 -6.60 -1.51
C LYS A 614 -5.36 -7.00 -0.11
N PHE A 615 -4.31 -6.36 0.42
CA PHE A 615 -3.88 -6.57 1.80
C PHE A 615 -5.00 -6.28 2.81
N LEU A 616 -5.67 -5.14 2.70
CA LEU A 616 -6.76 -4.74 3.60
C LEU A 616 -7.96 -5.69 3.48
N LEU A 617 -8.37 -6.04 2.27
CA LEU A 617 -9.45 -6.98 2.02
C LEU A 617 -9.16 -8.35 2.67
N TYR A 618 -7.97 -8.89 2.44
CA TYR A 618 -7.60 -10.18 3.02
C TYR A 618 -7.38 -10.11 4.53
N SER A 619 -6.97 -8.96 5.06
CA SER A 619 -6.91 -8.71 6.50
C SER A 619 -8.29 -8.84 7.15
N ALA A 620 -9.29 -8.20 6.56
CA ALA A 620 -10.67 -8.30 7.02
C ALA A 620 -11.17 -9.76 6.99
N LYS A 621 -10.92 -10.47 5.88
CA LYS A 621 -11.31 -11.89 5.74
C LYS A 621 -10.53 -12.82 6.69
N ALA A 622 -9.31 -12.50 7.05
CA ALA A 622 -8.52 -13.24 8.05
C ALA A 622 -8.99 -12.98 9.48
N GLY A 623 -9.96 -12.10 9.69
CA GLY A 623 -10.40 -11.66 11.03
C GLY A 623 -9.28 -10.92 11.78
N GLN A 624 -8.32 -10.37 11.07
CA GLN A 624 -7.38 -9.42 11.63
C GLN A 624 -8.03 -8.05 11.49
N GLN A 625 -8.58 -7.56 12.56
CA GLN A 625 -8.87 -6.15 12.64
C GLN A 625 -7.53 -5.42 12.51
N THR A 626 -7.44 -4.49 11.58
CA THR A 626 -6.48 -3.39 11.72
C THR A 626 -6.73 -2.87 13.13
N PRO A 627 -5.70 -2.77 14.00
CA PRO A 627 -5.96 -2.39 15.37
C PRO A 627 -6.66 -1.03 15.37
N VAL A 628 -7.97 -1.07 15.59
CA VAL A 628 -8.74 0.15 15.88
C VAL A 628 -8.21 0.63 17.19
N VAL A 629 -7.50 1.71 17.13
CA VAL A 629 -6.97 2.37 18.31
C VAL A 629 -8.15 2.88 19.10
N SER A 630 -8.45 2.22 20.20
CA SER A 630 -9.27 2.84 21.24
C SER A 630 -8.52 4.03 21.81
N PRO A 631 -9.17 5.15 22.09
CA PRO A 631 -8.57 6.35 22.66
C PRO A 631 -7.87 6.07 23.98
#